data_a08aba26d37ab36e25bc73534c87d0e6
#
_entry.id   a08aba26d37ab36e25bc73534c87d0e6
#
_cell.length_a   1.000
_cell.length_b   1.000
_cell.length_c   1.000
_cell.angle_alpha   90.00
_cell.angle_beta   90.00
_cell.angle_gamma   90.00
#
_symmetry.space_group_name_H-M   'P 1'
#
loop_
_entity.id
_entity.type
_entity.pdbx_description
1 polymer ?
#
loop_
_entity_poly.entity_id
_entity_poly.type
_entity_poly.pdbx_seq_one_letter_code
_entity_poly.pdbx_strand_id
1 'polypeptide(L)'
;TALSDNVGEFVIVSENPLDVIGEYANDQRLHMAYCFEFLSEDFNFSDTNKIVDQFFRNNPNSWPCWSFSNHDSMRIASRVNKPSKEIMKKLMELKGNICIYQGEELGLEETEVKFKDLQDPFGKAFWPEFKGRDGCRTPMPWNPKKINLGFSENKTWLPVNLDYASKSVEKQKQNPDSMLNHTKELIKQRKKGFAT
;
A
#
# COMPACT_ATOMS: atom_id res chain seq x y z
N THR A 1 -10.45 17.21 -19.67
CA THR A 1 -11.85 16.97 -20.05
C THR A 1 -12.00 16.45 -21.49
N ALA A 2 -11.06 16.71 -22.39
CA ALA A 2 -11.12 16.20 -23.78
C ALA A 2 -10.62 14.75 -23.96
N LEU A 3 -10.09 14.13 -22.93
CA LEU A 3 -9.57 12.74 -22.99
C LEU A 3 -10.58 11.67 -22.54
N SER A 4 -11.70 12.08 -21.94
CA SER A 4 -12.68 11.13 -21.38
C SER A 4 -13.69 10.60 -22.41
N ASP A 5 -13.83 11.23 -23.57
CA ASP A 5 -14.94 10.93 -24.48
C ASP A 5 -14.66 9.75 -25.44
N ASN A 6 -13.46 9.17 -25.46
CA ASN A 6 -13.13 8.16 -26.48
C ASN A 6 -12.36 6.93 -26.03
N VAL A 7 -11.95 6.78 -24.80
CA VAL A 7 -11.22 5.56 -24.37
C VAL A 7 -11.49 5.30 -22.89
N GLY A 8 -12.28 4.30 -22.55
CA GLY A 8 -12.46 3.68 -21.25
C GLY A 8 -12.13 4.56 -20.01
N GLU A 9 -12.74 4.30 -18.92
CA GLU A 9 -12.54 5.06 -17.66
C GLU A 9 -11.06 5.15 -17.26
N PHE A 10 -10.42 6.27 -17.56
CA PHE A 10 -9.09 6.58 -17.02
C PHE A 10 -9.26 7.12 -15.60
N VAL A 11 -8.69 6.41 -14.65
CA VAL A 11 -8.54 6.92 -13.29
C VAL A 11 -7.28 7.77 -13.25
N ILE A 12 -7.43 9.09 -13.23
CA ILE A 12 -6.31 10.00 -12.99
C ILE A 12 -6.25 10.26 -11.49
N VAL A 13 -5.10 9.98 -10.90
CA VAL A 13 -4.84 10.14 -9.47
C VAL A 13 -3.88 11.31 -9.29
N SER A 14 -4.19 12.23 -8.40
CA SER A 14 -3.27 13.29 -7.99
C SER A 14 -2.82 13.09 -6.54
N GLU A 15 -1.61 13.51 -6.26
CA GLU A 15 -0.98 13.51 -4.93
C GLU A 15 -1.13 14.91 -4.34
N ASN A 16 -2.16 15.13 -3.53
CA ASN A 16 -2.42 16.44 -2.94
C ASN A 16 -2.78 16.33 -1.45
N PRO A 17 -2.46 17.36 -0.65
CA PRO A 17 -2.96 17.47 0.72
C PRO A 17 -4.49 17.43 0.79
N LEU A 18 -5.04 16.96 1.90
CA LEU A 18 -6.50 16.79 2.10
C LEU A 18 -7.33 18.05 1.83
N ASP A 19 -6.77 19.22 2.10
CA ASP A 19 -7.44 20.51 1.97
C ASP A 19 -7.64 20.96 0.52
N VAL A 20 -6.81 20.48 -0.41
CA VAL A 20 -6.91 20.83 -1.84
C VAL A 20 -7.47 19.72 -2.72
N ILE A 21 -7.66 18.50 -2.19
CA ILE A 21 -8.16 17.36 -2.97
C ILE A 21 -9.50 17.65 -3.63
N GLY A 22 -10.41 18.37 -2.94
CA GLY A 22 -11.73 18.72 -3.46
C GLY A 22 -11.70 19.59 -4.72
N GLU A 23 -10.62 20.33 -4.94
CA GLU A 23 -10.45 21.12 -6.15
C GLU A 23 -10.15 20.25 -7.38
N TYR A 24 -9.51 19.09 -7.17
CA TYR A 24 -9.07 18.21 -8.24
C TYR A 24 -9.98 17.00 -8.43
N ALA A 25 -10.40 16.35 -7.36
CA ALA A 25 -11.24 15.16 -7.40
C ALA A 25 -12.70 15.53 -7.09
N ASN A 26 -13.50 15.72 -8.12
CA ASN A 26 -14.93 16.01 -8.03
C ASN A 26 -15.65 15.59 -9.32
N ASP A 27 -16.96 15.68 -9.35
CA ASP A 27 -17.81 15.21 -10.46
C ASP A 27 -17.45 15.78 -11.85
N GLN A 28 -16.69 16.87 -11.89
CA GLN A 28 -16.32 17.57 -13.15
C GLN A 28 -14.86 17.38 -13.56
N ARG A 29 -14.02 16.74 -12.72
CA ARG A 29 -12.57 16.65 -12.93
C ARG A 29 -12.07 15.23 -12.81
N LEU A 30 -11.32 14.92 -11.74
CA LEU A 30 -10.74 13.59 -11.51
C LEU A 30 -11.74 12.68 -10.81
N HIS A 31 -11.77 11.42 -11.16
CA HIS A 31 -12.65 10.44 -10.53
C HIS A 31 -12.30 10.18 -9.05
N MET A 32 -11.01 10.27 -8.69
CA MET A 32 -10.54 10.12 -7.33
C MET A 32 -9.17 10.77 -7.12
N ALA A 33 -8.78 10.96 -5.86
CA ALA A 33 -7.46 11.42 -5.48
C ALA A 33 -6.77 10.43 -4.54
N TYR A 34 -5.46 10.28 -4.70
CA TYR A 34 -4.62 9.52 -3.79
C TYR A 34 -4.42 10.32 -2.50
N CYS A 35 -4.68 9.69 -1.35
CA CYS A 35 -4.61 10.33 -0.04
C CYS A 35 -3.42 9.79 0.73
N PHE A 36 -2.49 10.66 1.11
CA PHE A 36 -1.20 10.31 1.70
C PHE A 36 -1.14 10.44 3.22
N GLU A 37 -2.22 10.86 3.87
CA GLU A 37 -2.25 11.06 5.33
C GLU A 37 -1.86 9.84 6.13
N PHE A 38 -2.15 8.65 5.61
CA PHE A 38 -1.77 7.39 6.25
C PHE A 38 -0.33 6.97 5.98
N LEU A 39 0.38 7.68 5.11
CA LEU A 39 1.77 7.40 4.74
C LEU A 39 2.78 8.16 5.59
N SER A 40 2.35 9.18 6.35
CA SER A 40 3.18 9.95 7.25
C SER A 40 3.84 9.05 8.31
N GLU A 41 5.09 9.36 8.67
CA GLU A 41 5.80 8.71 9.77
C GLU A 41 5.12 8.94 11.11
N ASP A 42 4.49 10.10 11.29
CA ASP A 42 3.74 10.47 12.50
C ASP A 42 2.31 9.91 12.52
N PHE A 43 1.92 9.11 11.53
CA PHE A 43 0.58 8.54 11.45
C PHE A 43 0.28 7.66 12.66
N ASN A 44 -0.75 8.03 13.41
CA ASN A 44 -1.28 7.22 14.48
C ASN A 44 -2.50 6.42 13.99
N PHE A 45 -2.39 5.10 14.04
CA PHE A 45 -3.44 4.18 13.56
C PHE A 45 -4.81 4.41 14.22
N SER A 46 -4.85 4.91 15.46
CA SER A 46 -6.11 5.26 16.15
C SER A 46 -6.85 6.45 15.52
N ASP A 47 -6.13 7.31 14.78
CA ASP A 47 -6.72 8.51 14.14
C ASP A 47 -7.34 8.23 12.77
N THR A 48 -7.28 6.97 12.29
CA THR A 48 -7.77 6.60 10.95
C THR A 48 -9.18 7.11 10.66
N ASN A 49 -10.15 6.87 11.58
CA ASN A 49 -11.53 7.33 11.39
C ASN A 49 -11.63 8.85 11.37
N LYS A 50 -10.92 9.53 12.26
CA LYS A 50 -10.90 11.00 12.32
C LYS A 50 -10.41 11.61 11.01
N ILE A 51 -9.37 11.04 10.41
CA ILE A 51 -8.82 11.48 9.10
C ILE A 51 -9.87 11.28 8.00
N VAL A 52 -10.50 10.11 7.94
CA VAL A 52 -11.56 9.82 6.96
C VAL A 52 -12.76 10.77 7.11
N ASP A 53 -13.23 10.99 8.35
CA ASP A 53 -14.35 11.89 8.63
C ASP A 53 -14.00 13.34 8.28
N GLN A 54 -12.77 13.77 8.52
CA GLN A 54 -12.29 15.10 8.14
C GLN A 54 -12.25 15.24 6.62
N PHE A 55 -11.75 14.21 5.90
CA PHE A 55 -11.76 14.23 4.45
C PHE A 55 -13.16 14.47 3.88
N PHE A 56 -14.16 13.68 4.27
CA PHE A 56 -15.51 13.79 3.73
C PHE A 56 -16.25 15.05 4.18
N ARG A 57 -15.90 15.63 5.34
CA ARG A 57 -16.43 16.95 5.76
C ARG A 57 -15.91 18.07 4.88
N ASN A 58 -14.62 18.04 4.55
CA ASN A 58 -13.98 19.09 3.77
C ASN A 58 -14.22 18.93 2.26
N ASN A 59 -14.41 17.70 1.80
CA ASN A 59 -14.51 17.35 0.38
C ASN A 59 -15.73 16.47 0.11
N PRO A 60 -16.99 16.96 0.30
CA PRO A 60 -18.19 16.12 0.26
C PRO A 60 -18.46 15.46 -1.10
N ASN A 61 -17.99 16.07 -2.19
CA ASN A 61 -18.16 15.59 -3.57
C ASN A 61 -16.93 14.87 -4.13
N SER A 62 -15.94 14.58 -3.29
CA SER A 62 -14.69 13.93 -3.70
C SER A 62 -14.68 12.46 -3.32
N TRP A 63 -13.90 11.67 -4.09
CA TRP A 63 -13.72 10.27 -3.82
C TRP A 63 -12.24 9.96 -3.52
N PRO A 64 -11.90 9.52 -2.32
CA PRO A 64 -10.51 9.25 -1.94
C PRO A 64 -10.05 7.88 -2.43
N CYS A 65 -8.74 7.73 -2.62
CA CYS A 65 -8.05 6.45 -2.74
C CYS A 65 -7.08 6.30 -1.57
N TRP A 66 -7.43 5.47 -0.59
CA TRP A 66 -6.66 5.26 0.62
C TRP A 66 -5.56 4.23 0.42
N SER A 67 -4.38 4.51 0.95
CA SER A 67 -3.25 3.58 1.00
C SER A 67 -2.54 3.69 2.33
N PHE A 68 -2.20 2.56 2.95
CA PHE A 68 -1.40 2.53 4.17
C PHE A 68 0.09 2.40 3.92
N SER A 69 0.51 1.97 2.74
CA SER A 69 1.90 1.94 2.29
C SER A 69 2.00 2.24 0.80
N ASN A 70 3.16 2.69 0.36
CA ASN A 70 3.52 2.83 -1.04
C ASN A 70 5.02 2.57 -1.23
N HIS A 71 5.55 2.90 -2.41
CA HIS A 71 6.97 2.73 -2.75
C HIS A 71 7.89 3.81 -2.17
N ASP A 72 7.34 4.82 -1.50
CA ASP A 72 8.09 5.94 -0.91
C ASP A 72 8.03 5.99 0.62
N SER A 73 7.19 5.15 1.24
CA SER A 73 7.05 5.08 2.68
C SER A 73 7.34 3.68 3.22
N MET A 74 7.88 3.62 4.44
CA MET A 74 8.07 2.37 5.17
C MET A 74 6.75 1.59 5.23
N ARG A 75 6.81 0.26 5.10
CA ARG A 75 5.62 -0.60 5.16
C ARG A 75 4.86 -0.42 6.46
N ILE A 76 3.54 -0.31 6.36
CA ILE A 76 2.66 -0.08 7.52
C ILE A 76 2.85 -1.13 8.62
N ALA A 77 3.11 -2.38 8.26
CA ALA A 77 3.36 -3.46 9.21
C ALA A 77 4.59 -3.22 10.11
N SER A 78 5.52 -2.34 9.67
CA SER A 78 6.68 -1.93 10.47
C SER A 78 6.52 -0.57 11.14
N ARG A 79 5.56 0.27 10.68
CA ARG A 79 5.31 1.60 11.27
C ARG A 79 4.37 1.58 12.46
N VAL A 80 3.40 0.65 12.47
CA VAL A 80 2.39 0.58 13.52
C VAL A 80 2.50 -0.72 14.30
N ASN A 81 2.35 -0.64 15.62
CA ASN A 81 2.37 -1.81 16.50
C ASN A 81 0.98 -2.49 16.54
N LYS A 82 0.58 -3.07 15.42
CA LYS A 82 -0.70 -3.78 15.27
C LYS A 82 -0.52 -5.05 14.42
N PRO A 83 -1.33 -6.09 14.65
CA PRO A 83 -1.35 -7.26 13.79
C PRO A 83 -1.72 -6.89 12.34
N SER A 84 -1.01 -7.43 11.34
CA SER A 84 -1.27 -7.13 9.92
C SER A 84 -2.72 -7.41 9.49
N LYS A 85 -3.39 -8.40 10.08
CA LYS A 85 -4.80 -8.70 9.83
C LYS A 85 -5.74 -7.58 10.30
N GLU A 86 -5.44 -6.96 11.46
CA GLU A 86 -6.19 -5.81 11.98
C GLU A 86 -6.00 -4.59 11.08
N ILE A 87 -4.75 -4.35 10.65
CA ILE A 87 -4.42 -3.25 9.73
C ILE A 87 -5.20 -3.41 8.42
N MET A 88 -5.16 -4.58 7.79
CA MET A 88 -5.87 -4.84 6.54
C MET A 88 -7.38 -4.75 6.69
N LYS A 89 -7.94 -5.26 7.79
CA LYS A 89 -9.37 -5.12 8.09
C LYS A 89 -9.75 -3.66 8.15
N LYS A 90 -8.97 -2.84 8.87
CA LYS A 90 -9.23 -1.39 8.98
C LYS A 90 -9.21 -0.71 7.62
N LEU A 91 -8.20 -0.99 6.78
CA LEU A 91 -8.11 -0.44 5.43
C LEU A 91 -9.36 -0.80 4.60
N MET A 92 -9.80 -2.05 4.66
CA MET A 92 -10.96 -2.55 3.90
C MET A 92 -12.30 -2.00 4.37
N GLU A 93 -12.38 -1.48 5.60
CA GLU A 93 -13.59 -0.84 6.15
C GLU A 93 -13.75 0.63 5.76
N LEU A 94 -12.72 1.26 5.21
CA LEU A 94 -12.75 2.68 4.88
C LEU A 94 -13.70 2.98 3.70
N LYS A 95 -14.47 4.05 3.81
CA LYS A 95 -15.25 4.59 2.69
C LYS A 95 -14.27 5.21 1.68
N GLY A 96 -14.42 4.89 0.40
CA GLY A 96 -13.53 5.33 -0.69
C GLY A 96 -12.93 4.15 -1.45
N ASN A 97 -12.02 4.41 -2.37
CA ASN A 97 -11.21 3.37 -3.00
C ASN A 97 -10.05 2.96 -2.11
N ILE A 98 -9.55 1.75 -2.32
CA ILE A 98 -8.44 1.18 -1.56
C ILE A 98 -7.33 0.79 -2.52
N CYS A 99 -6.12 1.25 -2.23
CA CYS A 99 -4.90 0.80 -2.89
C CYS A 99 -4.08 -0.04 -1.90
N ILE A 100 -3.96 -1.33 -2.18
CA ILE A 100 -3.11 -2.26 -1.43
C ILE A 100 -1.72 -2.22 -2.05
N TYR A 101 -0.72 -1.85 -1.29
CA TYR A 101 0.65 -1.91 -1.75
C TYR A 101 1.13 -3.36 -1.77
N GLN A 102 1.95 -3.72 -2.80
CA GLN A 102 2.46 -5.08 -2.96
C GLN A 102 3.12 -5.61 -1.68
N GLY A 103 2.71 -6.79 -1.22
CA GLY A 103 3.20 -7.43 -0.01
C GLY A 103 2.40 -7.13 1.26
N GLU A 104 1.54 -6.10 1.29
CA GLU A 104 0.62 -5.89 2.41
C GLU A 104 -0.35 -7.07 2.57
N GLU A 105 -0.81 -7.64 1.45
CA GLU A 105 -1.66 -8.82 1.43
C GLU A 105 -0.99 -10.08 1.99
N LEU A 106 0.34 -10.05 2.11
CA LEU A 106 1.15 -11.11 2.73
C LEU A 106 1.58 -10.77 4.16
N GLY A 107 1.36 -9.54 4.61
CA GLY A 107 1.85 -9.03 5.88
C GLY A 107 3.37 -8.86 5.89
N LEU A 108 3.95 -8.40 4.78
CA LEU A 108 5.39 -8.12 4.71
C LEU A 108 5.71 -6.86 5.52
N GLU A 109 6.80 -6.95 6.25
CA GLU A 109 7.41 -5.86 7.00
C GLU A 109 8.47 -5.15 6.15
N GLU A 110 9.06 -4.08 6.69
CA GLU A 110 10.19 -3.42 6.07
C GLU A 110 11.42 -4.33 6.06
N THR A 111 12.16 -4.31 4.95
CA THR A 111 13.43 -5.04 4.85
C THR A 111 14.59 -4.11 5.14
N GLU A 112 15.50 -4.49 6.01
CA GLU A 112 16.74 -3.75 6.20
C GLU A 112 17.71 -4.03 5.04
N VAL A 113 17.87 -3.03 4.16
CA VAL A 113 18.82 -3.09 3.04
C VAL A 113 20.16 -2.50 3.49
N LYS A 114 21.25 -3.27 3.30
CA LYS A 114 22.59 -2.80 3.67
C LYS A 114 23.05 -1.69 2.73
N PHE A 115 23.84 -0.74 3.24
CA PHE A 115 24.35 0.39 2.46
C PHE A 115 24.90 0.02 1.09
N LYS A 116 25.71 -1.03 1.01
CA LYS A 116 26.33 -1.52 -0.26
C LYS A 116 25.31 -1.99 -1.30
N ASP A 117 24.11 -2.36 -0.87
CA ASP A 117 23.05 -2.93 -1.71
C ASP A 117 21.97 -1.87 -2.03
N LEU A 118 22.06 -0.66 -1.46
CA LEU A 118 21.12 0.42 -1.71
C LEU A 118 21.14 0.85 -3.18
N GLN A 119 19.97 1.13 -3.71
CA GLN A 119 19.78 1.72 -5.03
C GLN A 119 19.21 3.15 -4.94
N ASP A 120 18.42 3.42 -3.89
CA ASP A 120 17.85 4.74 -3.65
C ASP A 120 18.94 5.81 -3.44
N PRO A 121 19.00 6.84 -4.31
CA PRO A 121 19.99 7.92 -4.17
C PRO A 121 19.89 8.68 -2.84
N PHE A 122 18.65 8.87 -2.34
CA PHE A 122 18.44 9.55 -1.05
C PHE A 122 18.99 8.72 0.12
N GLY A 123 18.74 7.41 0.12
CA GLY A 123 19.30 6.51 1.13
C GLY A 123 20.83 6.49 1.11
N LYS A 124 21.45 6.58 -0.06
CA LYS A 124 22.92 6.69 -0.20
C LYS A 124 23.46 8.01 0.31
N ALA A 125 22.75 9.11 0.01
CA ALA A 125 23.20 10.47 0.34
C ALA A 125 23.08 10.80 1.84
N PHE A 126 22.08 10.26 2.51
CA PHE A 126 21.73 10.59 3.90
C PHE A 126 21.96 9.45 4.89
N TRP A 127 22.70 8.40 4.48
CA TRP A 127 23.06 7.32 5.37
C TRP A 127 23.96 7.81 6.54
N PRO A 128 23.79 7.31 7.77
CA PRO A 128 22.83 6.32 8.23
C PRO A 128 21.50 6.91 8.77
N GLU A 129 21.35 8.24 8.80
CA GLU A 129 20.22 8.96 9.39
C GLU A 129 18.91 8.65 8.64
N PHE A 130 18.98 8.54 7.32
CA PHE A 130 17.91 8.06 6.46
C PHE A 130 18.40 6.90 5.61
N LYS A 131 17.80 5.72 5.82
CA LYS A 131 18.21 4.48 5.14
C LYS A 131 17.65 4.34 3.72
N GLY A 132 16.87 5.31 3.25
CA GLY A 132 16.22 5.27 1.95
C GLY A 132 14.92 4.48 1.93
N ARG A 133 14.37 4.32 0.72
CA ARG A 133 13.07 3.70 0.45
C ARG A 133 13.16 2.26 -0.04
N ASP A 134 14.35 1.72 -0.20
CA ASP A 134 14.57 0.40 -0.81
C ASP A 134 13.99 -0.75 0.00
N GLY A 135 13.83 -0.59 1.30
CA GLY A 135 13.29 -1.62 2.19
C GLY A 135 11.86 -2.04 1.86
N CYS A 136 11.01 -1.09 1.43
CA CYS A 136 9.65 -1.39 1.00
C CYS A 136 9.56 -1.87 -0.47
N ARG A 137 10.66 -1.78 -1.24
CA ARG A 137 10.72 -2.10 -2.69
C ARG A 137 11.33 -3.46 -2.98
N THR A 138 11.70 -4.23 -1.95
CA THR A 138 12.34 -5.54 -2.11
C THR A 138 11.44 -6.54 -2.84
N PRO A 139 12.05 -7.55 -3.54
CA PRO A 139 11.32 -8.50 -4.35
C PRO A 139 10.21 -9.24 -3.61
N MET A 140 9.07 -9.41 -4.28
CA MET A 140 7.92 -10.16 -3.80
C MET A 140 8.23 -11.66 -3.66
N PRO A 141 7.96 -12.30 -2.51
CA PRO A 141 8.20 -13.73 -2.31
C PRO A 141 7.07 -14.58 -2.89
N TRP A 142 7.29 -15.22 -4.01
CA TRP A 142 6.29 -16.08 -4.66
C TRP A 142 6.37 -17.54 -4.22
N ASN A 143 7.57 -18.13 -4.28
CA ASN A 143 7.77 -19.56 -4.02
C ASN A 143 9.05 -19.81 -3.20
N PRO A 144 8.94 -20.38 -1.99
CA PRO A 144 10.07 -20.53 -1.08
C PRO A 144 11.14 -21.53 -1.55
N LYS A 145 10.80 -22.38 -2.55
CA LYS A 145 11.70 -23.40 -3.07
C LYS A 145 12.47 -22.95 -4.31
N LYS A 146 12.11 -21.79 -4.88
CA LYS A 146 12.75 -21.28 -6.10
C LYS A 146 13.83 -20.23 -5.77
N ILE A 147 14.78 -20.08 -6.69
CA ILE A 147 15.80 -19.02 -6.60
C ILE A 147 15.09 -17.64 -6.47
N ASN A 148 15.68 -16.74 -5.70
CA ASN A 148 15.12 -15.41 -5.40
C ASN A 148 13.65 -15.48 -4.92
N LEU A 149 13.29 -16.52 -4.19
CA LEU A 149 11.91 -16.80 -3.76
C LEU A 149 10.90 -16.81 -4.93
N GLY A 150 11.34 -17.17 -6.12
CA GLY A 150 10.51 -17.23 -7.33
C GLY A 150 10.21 -15.89 -7.98
N PHE A 151 10.87 -14.82 -7.57
CA PHE A 151 10.70 -13.50 -8.18
C PHE A 151 11.42 -13.40 -9.54
N SER A 152 12.65 -13.90 -9.63
CA SER A 152 13.46 -13.87 -10.86
C SER A 152 14.46 -15.03 -10.84
N GLU A 153 14.78 -15.56 -12.01
CA GLU A 153 15.88 -16.52 -12.17
C GLU A 153 17.25 -15.81 -12.27
N ASN A 154 17.25 -14.52 -12.52
CA ASN A 154 18.43 -13.68 -12.63
C ASN A 154 18.68 -12.87 -11.35
N LYS A 155 19.81 -12.13 -11.32
CA LYS A 155 20.11 -11.17 -10.26
C LYS A 155 18.98 -10.15 -10.15
N THR A 156 18.50 -9.93 -8.92
CA THR A 156 17.47 -8.95 -8.62
C THR A 156 18.10 -7.55 -8.47
N TRP A 157 17.30 -6.52 -8.73
CA TRP A 157 17.72 -5.12 -8.56
C TRP A 157 18.01 -4.79 -7.10
N LEU A 158 17.15 -5.22 -6.19
CA LEU A 158 17.36 -5.15 -4.73
C LEU A 158 17.54 -6.56 -4.15
N PRO A 159 18.16 -6.70 -2.99
CA PRO A 159 18.32 -8.01 -2.35
C PRO A 159 16.96 -8.65 -2.01
N VAL A 160 16.89 -9.95 -2.16
CA VAL A 160 15.73 -10.74 -1.70
C VAL A 160 15.83 -10.93 -0.20
N ASN A 161 14.77 -10.61 0.53
CA ASN A 161 14.68 -10.96 1.95
C ASN A 161 14.28 -12.42 2.10
N LEU A 162 15.26 -13.27 2.47
CA LEU A 162 15.04 -14.72 2.60
C LEU A 162 14.10 -15.09 3.76
N ASP A 163 13.96 -14.23 4.77
CA ASP A 163 13.01 -14.44 5.89
C ASP A 163 11.57 -14.46 5.40
N TYR A 164 11.30 -13.86 4.24
CA TYR A 164 9.99 -13.87 3.59
C TYR A 164 9.63 -15.23 2.97
N ALA A 165 10.52 -16.22 2.97
CA ALA A 165 10.20 -17.57 2.49
C ALA A 165 8.96 -18.15 3.20
N SER A 166 8.82 -17.90 4.50
CA SER A 166 7.65 -18.32 5.31
C SER A 166 6.37 -17.55 4.96
N LYS A 167 6.50 -16.30 4.50
CA LYS A 167 5.40 -15.41 4.10
C LYS A 167 5.09 -15.47 2.59
N SER A 168 5.73 -16.37 1.83
CA SER A 168 5.57 -16.44 0.38
C SER A 168 4.13 -16.77 -0.05
N VAL A 169 3.76 -16.32 -1.25
CA VAL A 169 2.42 -16.51 -1.82
C VAL A 169 2.02 -17.99 -1.82
N GLU A 170 2.92 -18.87 -2.25
CA GLU A 170 2.63 -20.32 -2.32
C GLU A 170 2.37 -20.93 -0.93
N LYS A 171 3.15 -20.55 0.08
CA LYS A 171 2.92 -20.97 1.46
C LYS A 171 1.58 -20.48 1.99
N GLN A 172 1.29 -19.21 1.76
CA GLN A 172 0.07 -18.60 2.29
C GLN A 172 -1.20 -19.10 1.57
N LYS A 173 -1.13 -19.43 0.27
CA LYS A 173 -2.26 -20.05 -0.43
C LYS A 173 -2.73 -21.35 0.21
N GLN A 174 -1.80 -22.13 0.78
CA GLN A 174 -2.08 -23.44 1.39
C GLN A 174 -2.60 -23.33 2.84
N ASN A 175 -2.45 -22.19 3.48
CA ASN A 175 -2.87 -21.98 4.87
C ASN A 175 -4.15 -21.14 4.92
N PRO A 176 -5.31 -21.72 5.32
CA PRO A 176 -6.58 -20.97 5.44
C PRO A 176 -6.48 -19.72 6.34
N ASP A 177 -5.66 -19.80 7.40
CA ASP A 177 -5.51 -18.72 8.38
C ASP A 177 -4.43 -17.71 7.99
N SER A 178 -3.88 -17.78 6.77
CA SER A 178 -2.84 -16.85 6.29
C SER A 178 -3.36 -15.43 6.12
N MET A 179 -2.44 -14.48 6.10
CA MET A 179 -2.73 -13.08 5.78
C MET A 179 -3.34 -12.94 4.38
N LEU A 180 -2.81 -13.67 3.39
CA LEU A 180 -3.32 -13.66 2.01
C LEU A 180 -4.78 -14.12 1.92
N ASN A 181 -5.14 -15.22 2.58
CA ASN A 181 -6.50 -15.73 2.54
C ASN A 181 -7.45 -14.84 3.35
N HIS A 182 -6.99 -14.26 4.46
CA HIS A 182 -7.73 -13.24 5.19
C HIS A 182 -8.02 -12.00 4.32
N THR A 183 -7.00 -11.48 3.60
CA THR A 183 -7.17 -10.34 2.69
C THR A 183 -8.17 -10.64 1.57
N LYS A 184 -8.10 -11.83 0.96
CA LYS A 184 -9.09 -12.25 -0.06
C LYS A 184 -10.52 -12.25 0.47
N GLU A 185 -10.72 -12.72 1.69
CA GLU A 185 -12.05 -12.73 2.29
C GLU A 185 -12.56 -11.32 2.58
N LEU A 186 -11.72 -10.43 3.10
CA LEU A 186 -12.06 -9.03 3.30
C LEU A 186 -12.44 -8.33 1.97
N ILE A 187 -11.71 -8.60 0.88
CA ILE A 187 -12.06 -8.07 -0.46
C ILE A 187 -13.43 -8.56 -0.90
N LYS A 188 -13.77 -9.85 -0.69
CA LYS A 188 -15.09 -10.37 -1.04
C LYS A 188 -16.19 -9.69 -0.22
N GLN A 189 -15.98 -9.50 1.08
CA GLN A 189 -16.93 -8.83 1.96
C GLN A 189 -17.14 -7.38 1.53
N ARG A 190 -16.05 -6.66 1.25
CA ARG A 190 -16.10 -5.28 0.77
C ARG A 190 -16.89 -5.15 -0.54
N LYS A 191 -16.64 -6.04 -1.51
CA LYS A 191 -17.40 -6.05 -2.80
C LYS A 191 -18.90 -6.28 -2.60
N LYS A 192 -19.30 -7.12 -1.65
CA LYS A 192 -20.72 -7.33 -1.34
C LYS A 192 -21.36 -6.08 -0.72
N GLY A 193 -20.64 -5.35 0.13
CA GLY A 193 -21.13 -4.11 0.75
C GLY A 193 -21.29 -2.94 -0.23
N PHE A 194 -20.64 -2.97 -1.40
CA PHE A 194 -20.83 -1.97 -2.47
C PHE A 194 -21.85 -2.41 -3.54
N ALA A 195 -22.33 -3.66 -3.50
CA ALA A 195 -23.33 -4.17 -4.44
C ALA A 195 -24.78 -3.98 -3.94
N THR A 196 -24.96 -3.39 -2.77
CA THR A 196 -26.25 -2.99 -2.19
C THR A 196 -26.38 -1.48 -2.19
#